data_6dc2a6cd1da889e40b3e4eb67495573b
#
_entry.id   6dc2a6cd1da889e40b3e4eb67495573b
#
_cell.length_a   1.000
_cell.length_b   1.000
_cell.length_c   1.000
_cell.angle_alpha   90.00
_cell.angle_beta   90.00
_cell.angle_gamma   90.00
#
_symmetry.space_group_name_H-M   'P 1'
#
loop_
_entity.id
_entity.type
_entity.pdbx_description
1 polymer ?
#
loop_
_entity_poly.entity_id
_entity_poly.type
_entity_poly.pdbx_seq_one_letter_code
_entity_poly.pdbx_strand_id
1 'polypeptide(L)'
;MLRKVAASALLSLLLASAAWAETPDEVLTIIKNEAQAANPAFQGFSPVNGERFFKQKHGNDWSCSSCHTDNPAAQGKHAKTGKLIQPLAPAANPERFTNPEKVAKWFKRNCNDVLDRVCTPQEKGDVIAYLLTVRK
;
A
#
# COMPACT_ATOMS: atom_id res chain seq x y z
N MET A 1 49.81 10.90 -49.87
CA MET A 1 48.43 10.37 -49.73
C MET A 1 48.05 10.31 -48.24
N LEU A 2 47.37 11.34 -47.74
CA LEU A 2 46.88 11.36 -46.32
C LEU A 2 45.46 10.76 -46.25
N ARG A 3 45.33 9.64 -45.57
CA ARG A 3 44.00 9.07 -45.24
C ARG A 3 43.45 9.78 -44.01
N LYS A 4 42.38 10.53 -44.18
CA LYS A 4 41.57 11.08 -43.08
C LYS A 4 40.71 9.98 -42.48
N VAL A 5 40.97 9.63 -41.23
CA VAL A 5 40.11 8.73 -40.45
C VAL A 5 39.07 9.61 -39.73
N ALA A 6 37.83 9.54 -40.15
CA ALA A 6 36.70 10.18 -39.45
C ALA A 6 36.28 9.32 -38.29
N ALA A 7 36.49 9.79 -37.06
CA ALA A 7 36.02 9.17 -35.87
C ALA A 7 34.55 9.61 -35.61
N SER A 8 33.59 8.71 -35.87
CA SER A 8 32.18 8.90 -35.51
C SER A 8 32.00 8.60 -34.04
N ALA A 9 31.84 9.63 -33.23
CA ALA A 9 31.44 9.48 -31.82
C ALA A 9 29.94 9.22 -31.77
N LEU A 10 29.54 7.98 -31.46
CA LEU A 10 28.15 7.61 -31.12
C LEU A 10 27.86 8.10 -29.71
N LEU A 11 27.11 9.19 -29.62
CA LEU A 11 26.57 9.70 -28.35
C LEU A 11 25.35 8.85 -27.93
N SER A 12 25.58 7.86 -27.07
CA SER A 12 24.50 7.04 -26.51
C SER A 12 23.75 7.86 -25.45
N LEU A 13 22.54 8.36 -25.78
CA LEU A 13 21.62 8.96 -24.83
C LEU A 13 21.05 7.82 -23.93
N LEU A 14 21.55 7.74 -22.71
CA LEU A 14 20.92 6.95 -21.65
C LEU A 14 19.64 7.68 -21.20
N LEU A 15 18.49 7.24 -21.70
CA LEU A 15 17.18 7.62 -21.18
C LEU A 15 17.04 6.99 -19.79
N ALA A 16 17.36 7.74 -18.75
CA ALA A 16 17.04 7.38 -17.38
C ALA A 16 15.51 7.47 -17.22
N SER A 17 14.83 6.32 -17.22
CA SER A 17 13.42 6.24 -16.84
C SER A 17 13.32 6.62 -15.35
N ALA A 18 12.82 7.81 -15.06
CA ALA A 18 12.46 8.19 -13.71
C ALA A 18 11.31 7.26 -13.29
N ALA A 19 11.59 6.31 -12.40
CA ALA A 19 10.55 5.53 -11.72
C ALA A 19 9.81 6.49 -10.78
N TRP A 20 8.65 6.94 -11.19
CA TRP A 20 7.78 7.76 -10.37
C TRP A 20 7.12 6.84 -9.35
N ALA A 21 7.24 7.16 -8.07
CA ALA A 21 6.46 6.51 -7.04
C ALA A 21 5.01 6.93 -7.22
N GLU A 22 4.09 5.97 -7.17
CA GLU A 22 2.66 6.26 -7.24
C GLU A 22 2.20 6.93 -5.95
N THR A 23 1.10 7.65 -6.04
CA THR A 23 0.44 8.26 -4.88
C THR A 23 -0.49 7.24 -4.22
N PRO A 24 -0.85 7.42 -2.93
CA PRO A 24 -1.86 6.59 -2.29
C PRO A 24 -3.22 6.60 -3.02
N ASP A 25 -3.58 7.72 -3.67
CA ASP A 25 -4.83 7.83 -4.45
C ASP A 25 -4.77 6.99 -5.74
N GLU A 26 -3.61 6.91 -6.39
CA GLU A 26 -3.41 6.04 -7.56
C GLU A 26 -3.51 4.56 -7.16
N VAL A 27 -2.89 4.17 -6.04
CA VAL A 27 -3.03 2.82 -5.49
C VAL A 27 -4.49 2.51 -5.14
N LEU A 28 -5.20 3.46 -4.53
CA LEU A 28 -6.61 3.31 -4.22
C LEU A 28 -7.47 3.15 -5.48
N THR A 29 -7.10 3.84 -6.56
CA THR A 29 -7.76 3.71 -7.88
C THR A 29 -7.59 2.32 -8.47
N ILE A 30 -6.41 1.70 -8.36
CA ILE A 30 -6.17 0.32 -8.79
C ILE A 30 -7.09 -0.63 -8.01
N ILE A 31 -7.15 -0.51 -6.69
CA ILE A 31 -8.00 -1.35 -5.84
C ILE A 31 -9.49 -1.12 -6.12
N LYS A 32 -9.88 0.12 -6.47
CA LYS A 32 -11.25 0.44 -6.90
C LYS A 32 -11.64 -0.34 -8.16
N ASN A 33 -10.77 -0.42 -9.14
CA ASN A 33 -11.03 -1.20 -10.36
C ASN A 33 -11.18 -2.70 -10.03
N GLU A 34 -10.35 -3.23 -9.12
CA GLU A 34 -10.51 -4.61 -8.62
C GLU A 34 -11.86 -4.81 -7.92
N ALA A 35 -12.29 -3.85 -7.08
CA ALA A 35 -13.54 -3.92 -6.34
C ALA A 35 -14.76 -3.87 -7.28
N GLN A 36 -14.73 -3.01 -8.30
CA GLN A 36 -15.78 -2.92 -9.32
C GLN A 36 -15.88 -4.20 -10.15
N ALA A 37 -14.74 -4.80 -10.50
CA ALA A 37 -14.71 -6.07 -11.22
C ALA A 37 -15.26 -7.23 -10.38
N ALA A 38 -14.98 -7.23 -9.07
CA ALA A 38 -15.44 -8.26 -8.14
C ALA A 38 -16.92 -8.08 -7.74
N ASN A 39 -17.43 -6.86 -7.74
CA ASN A 39 -18.80 -6.52 -7.36
C ASN A 39 -19.34 -5.38 -8.23
N PRO A 40 -20.21 -5.67 -9.21
CA PRO A 40 -20.84 -4.64 -10.06
C PRO A 40 -21.68 -3.62 -9.28
N ALA A 41 -22.12 -3.95 -8.05
CA ALA A 41 -22.87 -3.03 -7.17
C ALA A 41 -21.94 -2.18 -6.26
N PHE A 42 -20.62 -2.20 -6.50
CA PHE A 42 -19.67 -1.40 -5.73
C PHE A 42 -19.99 0.10 -5.79
N GLN A 43 -20.11 0.75 -4.62
CA GLN A 43 -20.48 2.16 -4.49
C GLN A 43 -19.36 3.06 -3.95
N GLY A 44 -18.17 2.50 -3.75
CA GLY A 44 -17.03 3.24 -3.21
C GLY A 44 -16.47 2.64 -1.93
N PHE A 45 -15.40 3.25 -1.43
CA PHE A 45 -14.77 2.86 -0.17
C PHE A 45 -15.26 3.73 0.98
N SER A 46 -15.37 3.11 2.17
CA SER A 46 -15.84 3.74 3.39
C SER A 46 -14.74 3.81 4.44
N PRO A 47 -14.21 5.01 4.77
CA PRO A 47 -13.25 5.16 5.87
C PRO A 47 -13.78 4.63 7.21
N VAL A 48 -15.09 4.78 7.48
CA VAL A 48 -15.73 4.29 8.71
C VAL A 48 -15.70 2.77 8.78
N ASN A 49 -16.01 2.09 7.67
CA ASN A 49 -15.90 0.64 7.60
C ASN A 49 -14.44 0.19 7.72
N GLY A 50 -13.52 0.93 7.10
CA GLY A 50 -12.09 0.69 7.17
C GLY A 50 -11.55 0.80 8.60
N GLU A 51 -11.96 1.82 9.36
CA GLU A 51 -11.59 1.97 10.76
C GLU A 51 -12.10 0.80 11.62
N ARG A 52 -13.38 0.46 11.47
CA ARG A 52 -13.97 -0.67 12.17
C ARG A 52 -13.24 -1.98 11.86
N PHE A 53 -13.02 -2.27 10.57
CA PHE A 53 -12.28 -3.45 10.12
C PHE A 53 -10.85 -3.49 10.66
N PHE A 54 -10.16 -2.36 10.68
CA PHE A 54 -8.81 -2.23 11.18
C PHE A 54 -8.69 -2.53 12.68
N LYS A 55 -9.67 -2.12 13.48
CA LYS A 55 -9.66 -2.22 14.94
C LYS A 55 -10.32 -3.48 15.49
N GLN A 56 -11.29 -4.06 14.78
CA GLN A 56 -11.96 -5.28 15.25
C GLN A 56 -11.06 -6.50 15.16
N LYS A 57 -11.24 -7.43 16.09
CA LYS A 57 -10.59 -8.75 16.05
C LYS A 57 -11.23 -9.62 14.96
N HIS A 58 -10.41 -10.44 14.34
CA HIS A 58 -10.77 -11.36 13.27
C HIS A 58 -10.47 -12.82 13.67
N GLY A 59 -10.47 -13.74 12.68
CA GLY A 59 -10.42 -15.18 12.89
C GLY A 59 -9.28 -15.72 13.76
N ASN A 60 -8.12 -15.03 13.80
CA ASN A 60 -6.99 -15.40 14.64
C ASN A 60 -6.91 -14.58 15.96
N ASP A 61 -8.02 -14.02 16.44
CA ASP A 61 -8.10 -13.13 17.61
C ASP A 61 -7.24 -11.85 17.51
N TRP A 62 -6.79 -11.53 16.31
CA TRP A 62 -5.99 -10.35 16.03
C TRP A 62 -6.76 -9.33 15.19
N SER A 63 -6.37 -8.07 15.33
CA SER A 63 -6.77 -6.98 14.45
C SER A 63 -5.54 -6.42 13.74
N CYS A 64 -5.72 -5.55 12.74
CA CYS A 64 -4.62 -4.78 12.19
C CYS A 64 -3.98 -3.91 13.28
N SER A 65 -4.80 -3.34 14.18
CA SER A 65 -4.33 -2.52 15.30
C SER A 65 -3.54 -3.30 16.35
N SER A 66 -3.62 -4.64 16.40
CA SER A 66 -2.78 -5.45 17.30
C SER A 66 -1.28 -5.24 17.05
N CYS A 67 -0.89 -4.93 15.82
CA CYS A 67 0.50 -4.63 15.45
C CYS A 67 0.72 -3.14 15.13
N HIS A 68 -0.29 -2.46 14.57
CA HIS A 68 -0.18 -1.07 14.10
C HIS A 68 -0.73 -0.04 15.09
N THR A 69 -1.15 -0.46 16.27
CA THR A 69 -1.81 0.33 17.31
C THR A 69 -3.17 0.90 16.87
N ASP A 70 -3.98 1.36 17.81
CA ASP A 70 -5.25 2.05 17.52
C ASP A 70 -5.05 3.44 16.91
N ASN A 71 -3.83 3.99 17.04
CA ASN A 71 -3.40 5.18 16.33
C ASN A 71 -2.35 4.78 15.27
N PRO A 72 -2.73 4.56 14.00
CA PRO A 72 -1.81 4.13 12.96
C PRO A 72 -0.78 5.20 12.54
N ALA A 73 -0.85 6.42 13.08
CA ALA A 73 0.21 7.42 12.97
C ALA A 73 1.35 7.18 13.96
N ALA A 74 1.17 6.32 14.96
CA ALA A 74 2.20 5.93 15.90
C ALA A 74 3.04 4.75 15.36
N GLN A 75 4.23 4.54 15.96
CA GLN A 75 5.05 3.37 15.70
C GLN A 75 4.36 2.13 16.27
N GLY A 76 4.25 1.10 15.46
CA GLY A 76 3.72 -0.19 15.84
C GLY A 76 4.79 -1.20 16.28
N LYS A 77 4.32 -2.38 16.67
CA LYS A 77 5.17 -3.51 17.09
C LYS A 77 4.53 -4.83 16.68
N HIS A 78 5.26 -5.67 15.99
CA HIS A 78 4.75 -6.97 15.55
C HIS A 78 4.42 -7.86 16.75
N ALA A 79 3.17 -8.31 16.84
CA ALA A 79 2.64 -9.01 18.02
C ALA A 79 3.43 -10.28 18.39
N LYS A 80 3.90 -11.06 17.41
CA LYS A 80 4.68 -12.30 17.66
C LYS A 80 6.19 -12.05 17.86
N THR A 81 6.79 -11.21 17.02
CA THR A 81 8.26 -11.09 16.96
C THR A 81 8.80 -9.92 17.76
N GLY A 82 7.93 -9.00 18.20
CA GLY A 82 8.33 -7.77 18.87
C GLY A 82 9.06 -6.74 17.97
N LYS A 83 9.19 -7.02 16.67
CA LYS A 83 9.87 -6.13 15.73
C LYS A 83 9.09 -4.83 15.55
N LEU A 84 9.80 -3.70 15.61
CA LEU A 84 9.20 -2.39 15.41
C LEU A 84 8.69 -2.22 13.98
N ILE A 85 7.54 -1.57 13.86
CA ILE A 85 6.89 -1.28 12.59
C ILE A 85 6.75 0.25 12.49
N GLN A 86 7.25 0.82 11.40
CA GLN A 86 7.08 2.25 11.15
C GLN A 86 5.60 2.62 11.00
N PRO A 87 5.20 3.86 11.31
CA PRO A 87 3.83 4.32 11.20
C PRO A 87 3.16 3.89 9.90
N LEU A 88 1.89 3.47 9.98
CA LEU A 88 1.14 3.00 8.82
C LEU A 88 0.40 4.12 8.10
N ALA A 89 -0.06 5.15 8.83
CA ALA A 89 -0.75 6.28 8.22
C ALA A 89 0.19 7.13 7.35
N PRO A 90 -0.19 7.47 6.10
CA PRO A 90 0.61 8.30 5.20
C PRO A 90 0.97 9.67 5.78
N ALA A 91 0.12 10.27 6.62
CA ALA A 91 0.43 11.52 7.30
C ALA A 91 1.68 11.47 8.19
N ALA A 92 2.01 10.29 8.74
CA ALA A 92 3.19 10.07 9.57
C ALA A 92 4.34 9.40 8.80
N ASN A 93 4.04 8.69 7.70
CA ASN A 93 5.01 8.03 6.84
C ASN A 93 4.59 8.16 5.37
N PRO A 94 5.06 9.19 4.66
CA PRO A 94 4.65 9.49 3.27
C PRO A 94 4.99 8.40 2.25
N GLU A 95 5.88 7.45 2.58
CA GLU A 95 6.21 6.33 1.70
C GLU A 95 5.14 5.22 1.68
N ARG A 96 4.15 5.30 2.58
CA ARG A 96 3.07 4.31 2.63
C ARG A 96 2.15 4.45 1.43
N PHE A 97 1.77 3.30 0.88
CA PHE A 97 0.84 3.20 -0.26
C PHE A 97 1.31 3.91 -1.54
N THR A 98 2.63 3.98 -1.76
CA THR A 98 3.24 4.57 -2.96
C THR A 98 3.79 3.53 -3.94
N ASN A 99 3.57 2.25 -3.67
CA ASN A 99 4.00 1.14 -4.53
C ASN A 99 2.93 0.03 -4.51
N PRO A 100 2.17 -0.17 -5.59
CA PRO A 100 1.07 -1.13 -5.67
C PRO A 100 1.49 -2.58 -5.39
N GLU A 101 2.65 -3.00 -5.89
CA GLU A 101 3.15 -4.36 -5.68
C GLU A 101 3.46 -4.63 -4.20
N LYS A 102 4.08 -3.65 -3.53
CA LYS A 102 4.31 -3.73 -2.07
C LYS A 102 3.00 -3.75 -1.31
N VAL A 103 2.03 -2.93 -1.70
CA VAL A 103 0.70 -2.88 -1.08
C VAL A 103 0.00 -4.23 -1.24
N ALA A 104 -0.05 -4.80 -2.43
CA ALA A 104 -0.65 -6.10 -2.70
C ALA A 104 0.02 -7.21 -1.87
N LYS A 105 1.36 -7.24 -1.84
CA LYS A 105 2.14 -8.22 -1.07
C LYS A 105 1.84 -8.14 0.43
N TRP A 106 1.81 -6.93 1.00
CA TRP A 106 1.59 -6.75 2.43
C TRP A 106 0.15 -7.03 2.83
N PHE A 107 -0.84 -6.63 2.03
CA PHE A 107 -2.24 -7.03 2.28
C PHE A 107 -2.40 -8.54 2.25
N LYS A 108 -1.86 -9.23 1.22
CA LYS A 108 -1.92 -10.69 1.16
C LYS A 108 -1.39 -11.34 2.43
N ARG A 109 -0.21 -10.92 2.89
CA ARG A 109 0.43 -11.47 4.09
C ARG A 109 -0.35 -11.13 5.36
N ASN A 110 -0.65 -9.86 5.58
CA ASN A 110 -1.26 -9.41 6.82
C ASN A 110 -2.71 -9.89 6.97
N CYS A 111 -3.48 -9.94 5.88
CA CYS A 111 -4.83 -10.50 5.91
C CYS A 111 -4.79 -12.00 6.23
N ASN A 112 -3.84 -12.74 5.65
CA ASN A 112 -3.68 -14.15 6.01
C ASN A 112 -3.32 -14.33 7.50
N ASP A 113 -2.43 -13.49 8.04
CA ASP A 113 -2.02 -13.57 9.45
C ASP A 113 -3.16 -13.20 10.41
N VAL A 114 -4.05 -12.27 10.04
CA VAL A 114 -5.10 -11.72 10.91
C VAL A 114 -6.45 -12.42 10.71
N LEU A 115 -6.82 -12.72 9.45
CA LEU A 115 -8.13 -13.23 9.06
C LEU A 115 -8.13 -14.71 8.67
N ASP A 116 -6.95 -15.32 8.49
CA ASP A 116 -6.77 -16.65 7.89
C ASP A 116 -7.35 -16.76 6.46
N ARG A 117 -7.40 -15.65 5.75
CA ARG A 117 -7.82 -15.53 4.35
C ARG A 117 -7.24 -14.28 3.69
N VAL A 118 -7.39 -14.17 2.39
CA VAL A 118 -7.11 -12.91 1.68
C VAL A 118 -8.23 -11.88 1.96
N CYS A 119 -7.84 -10.60 2.00
CA CYS A 119 -8.81 -9.51 2.05
C CYS A 119 -9.47 -9.31 0.69
N THR A 120 -10.76 -9.00 0.69
CA THR A 120 -11.46 -8.58 -0.52
C THR A 120 -10.95 -7.20 -0.98
N PRO A 121 -11.13 -6.84 -2.27
CA PRO A 121 -10.80 -5.49 -2.73
C PRO A 121 -11.53 -4.38 -1.95
N GLN A 122 -12.79 -4.61 -1.54
CA GLN A 122 -13.54 -3.68 -0.69
C GLN A 122 -12.83 -3.46 0.65
N GLU A 123 -12.47 -4.54 1.35
CA GLU A 123 -11.78 -4.46 2.65
C GLU A 123 -10.45 -3.74 2.55
N LYS A 124 -9.64 -4.03 1.51
CA LYS A 124 -8.37 -3.34 1.25
C LYS A 124 -8.58 -1.84 1.05
N GLY A 125 -9.52 -1.47 0.21
CA GLY A 125 -9.79 -0.08 -0.12
C GLY A 125 -10.40 0.69 1.05
N ASP A 126 -11.30 0.09 1.83
CA ASP A 126 -11.87 0.71 3.03
C ASP A 126 -10.76 1.02 4.06
N VAL A 127 -9.83 0.08 4.28
CA VAL A 127 -8.69 0.29 5.19
C VAL A 127 -7.78 1.41 4.69
N ILE A 128 -7.42 1.46 3.40
CA ILE A 128 -6.59 2.55 2.88
C ILE A 128 -7.34 3.88 2.99
N ALA A 129 -8.63 3.92 2.64
CA ALA A 129 -9.45 5.12 2.77
C ALA A 129 -9.47 5.64 4.21
N TYR A 130 -9.58 4.76 5.21
CA TYR A 130 -9.45 5.11 6.62
C TYR A 130 -8.06 5.69 6.93
N LEU A 131 -6.98 5.01 6.55
CA LEU A 131 -5.61 5.43 6.86
C LEU A 131 -5.25 6.78 6.26
N LEU A 132 -5.88 7.17 5.15
CA LEU A 132 -5.74 8.49 4.54
C LEU A 132 -6.45 9.61 5.34
N THR A 133 -7.41 9.27 6.21
CA THR A 133 -8.06 10.26 7.09
C THR A 133 -7.30 10.52 8.38
N VAL A 134 -6.37 9.63 8.74
CA VAL A 134 -5.59 9.74 9.99
C VAL A 134 -4.63 10.93 9.90
N ARG A 135 -4.59 11.73 10.95
CA ARG A 135 -3.67 12.87 11.10
C ARG A 135 -2.57 12.52 12.13
N LYS A 136 -1.48 13.31 12.10
CA LYS A 136 -0.42 13.24 13.13
C LYS A 136 -0.94 13.70 14.46
#